data_093631bb2c17ad69f276204e8563c68e
#
_entry.id   093631bb2c17ad69f276204e8563c68e
#
_cell.length_a   1.000
_cell.length_b   1.000
_cell.length_c   1.000
_cell.angle_alpha   90.00
_cell.angle_beta   90.00
_cell.angle_gamma   90.00
#
_symmetry.space_group_name_H-M   'P 1'
#
loop_
_entity.id
_entity.type
_entity.pdbx_description
1 polymer ?
#
loop_
_entity_poly.entity_id
_entity_poly.type
_entity_poly.pdbx_seq_one_letter_code
_entity_poly.pdbx_strand_id
1 'polypeptide(L)'
;MVFEKKVEWLINNQGGNKMKKIIKYVCKHRFELFKGTLCMLAIIGVDLCSPYLQKVFLDQGILNKKYNLIVPILICFLLISVFKALFGYVKEFSYDKVSSLVQEDIKIDLFNHIQSLEFKFFDGMNTGELMSRIGEDVENIWDTVSFGLRLFIENIIYFTLSAGILFMLDWKLTTICILVMLPISFIGIKLEKEFGKCYEEISDKTAEINTTAQENIAGVRLVKAFARERHEVNKFLKMNQEYYDLNVKQAKVLGTYFPPIDFLTNVSQMMMIVIGGIFVMNGSMTLGTLVAFSGYIGNLIWPMRQLGSLMDLLSRNSASAKKIFNIIERPSKVESKEDSYKGEEVKGDISFKNVFFKYDDKMILKNINLNIKSGSTVAIMGPTGSGKTSLLNLIGRYYDVTSGQVLVDDIDVRDYNLEFLRRNMSVVPQDTFLFSDSIKNNIKFSNANASDEEVKRATSISCCNEFIEDLESGYDTEIGERGLGLSGGQKQRISIARALLRKAPILILDDSTSALDMETEHKLLGNLNCMNKNWTTFIIAHRISAVKNADMILYLEDGEIKEKGTHDELIKKKGKYYNIYCEQFKDFDMVEKEVI
;
A
#
# COMPACT_ATOMS: atom_id res chain seq x y z
N MET A 1 -1.15 37.10 8.31
CA MET A 1 -1.13 36.73 9.76
C MET A 1 -1.97 35.51 10.10
N VAL A 2 -3.28 35.40 9.80
CA VAL A 2 -4.07 34.15 10.02
C VAL A 2 -3.70 33.07 9.01
N PHE A 3 -3.47 33.43 7.77
CA PHE A 3 -3.04 32.55 6.68
C PHE A 3 -1.61 32.04 6.87
N GLU A 4 -0.67 32.90 7.26
CA GLU A 4 0.71 32.52 7.60
C GLU A 4 0.75 31.55 8.79
N LYS A 5 0.01 31.84 9.87
CA LYS A 5 -0.08 30.94 11.03
C LYS A 5 -0.71 29.58 10.69
N LYS A 6 -1.64 29.51 9.73
CA LYS A 6 -2.27 28.25 9.33
C LYS A 6 -1.36 27.45 8.36
N VAL A 7 -0.61 28.14 7.51
CA VAL A 7 0.45 27.54 6.69
C VAL A 7 1.63 27.09 7.58
N GLU A 8 2.04 27.88 8.56
CA GLU A 8 3.02 27.44 9.57
C GLU A 8 2.50 26.30 10.45
N TRP A 9 1.20 26.27 10.76
CA TRP A 9 0.59 25.16 11.50
C TRP A 9 0.58 23.87 10.66
N LEU A 10 0.26 23.93 9.36
CA LEU A 10 0.35 22.81 8.42
C LEU A 10 1.80 22.35 8.22
N ILE A 11 2.76 23.28 8.26
CA ILE A 11 4.19 23.00 8.09
C ILE A 11 4.81 22.45 9.38
N ASN A 12 4.35 22.84 10.56
CA ASN A 12 4.96 22.51 11.85
C ASN A 12 4.26 21.39 12.64
N ASN A 13 3.02 21.03 12.31
CA ASN A 13 2.37 19.84 12.88
C ASN A 13 2.93 18.55 12.28
N GLN A 14 2.76 17.42 12.96
CA GLN A 14 3.35 16.10 12.59
C GLN A 14 3.17 15.68 11.11
N GLY A 15 2.22 16.30 10.36
CA GLY A 15 2.05 16.15 8.92
C GLY A 15 3.02 16.98 8.07
N GLY A 16 3.46 18.16 8.53
CA GLY A 16 4.29 19.10 7.77
C GLY A 16 5.69 18.56 7.43
N ASN A 17 6.24 17.71 8.28
CA ASN A 17 7.54 17.07 7.99
C ASN A 17 7.44 16.02 6.87
N LYS A 18 6.28 15.40 6.71
CA LYS A 18 6.01 14.40 5.66
C LYS A 18 5.70 15.06 4.31
N MET A 19 5.00 16.20 4.31
CA MET A 19 4.80 17.00 3.08
C MET A 19 6.12 17.55 2.51
N LYS A 20 7.08 17.93 3.37
CA LYS A 20 8.43 18.31 2.92
C LYS A 20 9.14 17.20 2.14
N LYS A 21 8.82 15.92 2.42
CA LYS A 21 9.41 14.79 1.71
C LYS A 21 8.84 14.66 0.30
N ILE A 22 7.54 14.90 0.12
CA ILE A 22 6.95 14.98 -1.22
C ILE A 22 7.67 16.05 -2.05
N ILE A 23 7.95 17.22 -1.45
CA ILE A 23 8.70 18.29 -2.13
C ILE A 23 10.09 17.79 -2.56
N LYS A 24 10.74 16.93 -1.78
CA LYS A 24 12.04 16.35 -2.17
C LYS A 24 11.92 15.48 -3.43
N TYR A 25 10.86 14.67 -3.55
CA TYR A 25 10.58 13.89 -4.77
C TYR A 25 10.27 14.82 -5.96
N VAL A 26 9.45 15.86 -5.75
CA VAL A 26 9.13 16.86 -6.77
C VAL A 26 10.40 17.58 -7.27
N CYS A 27 11.30 17.97 -6.35
CA CYS A 27 12.55 18.63 -6.69
C CYS A 27 13.53 17.74 -7.47
N LYS A 28 13.39 16.42 -7.44
CA LYS A 28 14.15 15.49 -8.29
C LYS A 28 13.87 15.76 -9.78
N HIS A 29 12.64 16.14 -10.10
CA HIS A 29 12.15 16.41 -11.45
C HIS A 29 12.11 17.92 -11.78
N ARG A 30 13.10 18.68 -11.27
CA ARG A 30 13.15 20.16 -11.31
C ARG A 30 13.03 20.77 -12.71
N PHE A 31 13.46 20.10 -13.77
CA PHE A 31 13.43 20.64 -15.13
C PHE A 31 12.00 20.75 -15.67
N GLU A 32 11.20 19.69 -15.56
CA GLU A 32 9.79 19.70 -15.98
C GLU A 32 8.97 20.64 -15.08
N LEU A 33 9.24 20.66 -13.79
CA LEU A 33 8.61 21.60 -12.86
C LEU A 33 8.90 23.06 -13.24
N PHE A 34 10.16 23.40 -13.55
CA PHE A 34 10.55 24.74 -13.97
C PHE A 34 9.85 25.15 -15.28
N LYS A 35 9.79 24.23 -16.26
CA LYS A 35 9.10 24.44 -17.53
C LYS A 35 7.61 24.72 -17.31
N GLY A 36 6.92 23.89 -16.51
CA GLY A 36 5.50 24.08 -16.17
C GLY A 36 5.24 25.41 -15.45
N THR A 37 6.10 25.74 -14.47
CA THR A 37 5.99 26.98 -13.70
C THR A 37 6.25 28.22 -14.57
N LEU A 38 7.22 28.16 -15.48
CA LEU A 38 7.49 29.26 -16.42
C LEU A 38 6.28 29.49 -17.36
N CYS A 39 5.70 28.41 -17.89
CA CYS A 39 4.48 28.50 -18.71
C CYS A 39 3.30 29.07 -17.91
N MET A 40 3.14 28.66 -16.65
CA MET A 40 2.11 29.19 -15.73
C MET A 40 2.29 30.70 -15.53
N LEU A 41 3.50 31.17 -15.24
CA LEU A 41 3.79 32.60 -15.07
C LEU A 41 3.52 33.39 -16.34
N ALA A 42 3.89 32.85 -17.51
CA ALA A 42 3.62 33.46 -18.80
C ALA A 42 2.12 33.58 -19.07
N ILE A 43 1.33 32.54 -18.77
CA ILE A 43 -0.13 32.56 -18.91
C ILE A 43 -0.73 33.63 -17.99
N ILE A 44 -0.34 33.66 -16.71
CA ILE A 44 -0.84 34.64 -15.73
C ILE A 44 -0.52 36.07 -16.21
N GLY A 45 0.70 36.30 -16.65
CA GLY A 45 1.11 37.61 -17.17
C GLY A 45 0.27 38.08 -18.37
N VAL A 46 0.04 37.20 -19.33
CA VAL A 46 -0.78 37.50 -20.51
C VAL A 46 -2.26 37.64 -20.13
N ASP A 47 -2.76 36.84 -19.21
CA ASP A 47 -4.16 36.90 -18.74
C ASP A 47 -4.47 38.23 -18.05
N LEU A 48 -3.53 38.71 -17.21
CA LEU A 48 -3.65 40.01 -16.54
C LEU A 48 -3.60 41.21 -17.52
N CYS A 49 -3.12 41.04 -18.77
CA CYS A 49 -3.20 42.04 -19.80
C CYS A 49 -4.62 42.17 -20.39
N SER A 50 -5.46 41.14 -20.29
CA SER A 50 -6.80 41.11 -20.90
C SER A 50 -7.73 42.26 -20.39
N PRO A 51 -7.92 42.49 -19.08
CA PRO A 51 -8.72 43.59 -18.58
C PRO A 51 -8.15 44.97 -18.97
N TYR A 52 -6.83 45.11 -19.06
CA TYR A 52 -6.19 46.34 -19.50
C TYR A 52 -6.51 46.62 -21.00
N LEU A 53 -6.46 45.61 -21.84
CA LEU A 53 -6.87 45.75 -23.26
C LEU A 53 -8.33 46.12 -23.39
N GLN A 54 -9.24 45.60 -22.55
CA GLN A 54 -10.64 46.01 -22.48
C GLN A 54 -10.76 47.49 -22.13
N LYS A 55 -9.96 47.99 -21.16
CA LYS A 55 -9.90 49.44 -20.88
C LYS A 55 -9.53 50.25 -22.12
N VAL A 56 -8.42 49.89 -22.79
CA VAL A 56 -7.95 50.60 -23.98
C VAL A 56 -8.99 50.55 -25.12
N PHE A 57 -9.64 49.42 -25.30
CA PHE A 57 -10.71 49.25 -26.27
C PHE A 57 -11.86 50.22 -26.06
N LEU A 58 -12.34 50.35 -24.81
CA LEU A 58 -13.44 51.24 -24.47
C LEU A 58 -13.02 52.71 -24.51
N ASP A 59 -11.95 53.09 -23.83
CA ASP A 59 -11.55 54.48 -23.68
C ASP A 59 -11.05 55.07 -24.99
N GLN A 60 -10.20 54.36 -25.72
CA GLN A 60 -9.57 54.91 -26.94
C GLN A 60 -10.32 54.49 -28.20
N GLY A 61 -10.76 53.23 -28.29
CA GLY A 61 -11.43 52.70 -29.47
C GLY A 61 -12.83 53.24 -29.64
N ILE A 62 -13.66 53.21 -28.61
CA ILE A 62 -15.08 53.56 -28.67
C ILE A 62 -15.28 55.04 -28.30
N LEU A 63 -14.90 55.46 -27.09
CA LEU A 63 -15.21 56.80 -26.58
C LEU A 63 -14.44 57.90 -27.33
N ASN A 64 -13.14 57.68 -27.59
CA ASN A 64 -12.33 58.63 -28.37
C ASN A 64 -12.41 58.42 -29.90
N LYS A 65 -13.34 57.54 -30.39
CA LYS A 65 -13.61 57.26 -31.79
C LYS A 65 -12.36 56.87 -32.64
N LYS A 66 -11.32 56.31 -31.99
CA LYS A 66 -10.12 55.84 -32.71
C LYS A 66 -10.37 54.43 -33.26
N TYR A 67 -11.24 54.30 -34.22
CA TYR A 67 -11.67 53.01 -34.78
C TYR A 67 -10.52 52.17 -35.36
N ASN A 68 -9.40 52.79 -35.74
CA ASN A 68 -8.20 52.10 -36.22
C ASN A 68 -7.56 51.16 -35.17
N LEU A 69 -7.89 51.35 -33.87
CA LEU A 69 -7.37 50.50 -32.79
C LEU A 69 -8.24 49.23 -32.57
N ILE A 70 -9.47 49.20 -33.08
CA ILE A 70 -10.38 48.08 -32.83
C ILE A 70 -9.84 46.76 -33.37
N VAL A 71 -9.45 46.77 -34.66
CA VAL A 71 -8.93 45.54 -35.30
C VAL A 71 -7.64 45.04 -34.64
N PRO A 72 -6.61 45.88 -34.37
CA PRO A 72 -5.43 45.43 -33.60
C PRO A 72 -5.77 44.85 -32.24
N ILE A 73 -6.68 45.43 -31.46
CA ILE A 73 -7.05 44.93 -30.14
C ILE A 73 -7.76 43.58 -30.26
N LEU A 74 -8.64 43.37 -31.24
CA LEU A 74 -9.28 42.07 -31.49
C LEU A 74 -8.25 41.00 -31.88
N ILE A 75 -7.24 41.38 -32.70
CA ILE A 75 -6.13 40.48 -33.01
C ILE A 75 -5.34 40.14 -31.74
N CYS A 76 -5.08 41.12 -30.86
CA CYS A 76 -4.42 40.84 -29.55
C CYS A 76 -5.22 39.86 -28.71
N PHE A 77 -6.54 39.98 -28.62
CA PHE A 77 -7.37 39.01 -27.91
C PHE A 77 -7.29 37.60 -28.51
N LEU A 78 -7.28 37.50 -29.84
CA LEU A 78 -7.08 36.23 -30.51
C LEU A 78 -5.74 35.61 -30.17
N LEU A 79 -4.68 36.42 -30.27
CA LEU A 79 -3.31 35.98 -29.96
C LEU A 79 -3.17 35.55 -28.47
N ILE A 80 -3.77 36.30 -27.54
CA ILE A 80 -3.83 35.92 -26.12
C ILE A 80 -4.51 34.57 -25.96
N SER A 81 -5.64 34.32 -26.62
CA SER A 81 -6.38 33.08 -26.54
C SER A 81 -5.58 31.88 -27.07
N VAL A 82 -4.92 32.06 -28.24
CA VAL A 82 -4.04 31.05 -28.84
C VAL A 82 -2.85 30.76 -27.94
N PHE A 83 -2.22 31.83 -27.42
CA PHE A 83 -1.09 31.69 -26.47
C PHE A 83 -1.48 30.92 -25.22
N LYS A 84 -2.62 31.29 -24.61
CA LYS A 84 -3.15 30.59 -23.43
C LYS A 84 -3.43 29.11 -23.72
N ALA A 85 -3.96 28.77 -24.88
CA ALA A 85 -4.22 27.39 -25.27
C ALA A 85 -2.91 26.59 -25.41
N LEU A 86 -1.92 27.11 -26.12
CA LEU A 86 -0.64 26.44 -26.36
C LEU A 86 0.17 26.29 -25.08
N PHE A 87 0.37 27.39 -24.35
CA PHE A 87 1.13 27.36 -23.09
C PHE A 87 0.36 26.64 -21.98
N GLY A 88 -0.98 26.68 -22.02
CA GLY A 88 -1.87 25.92 -21.13
C GLY A 88 -1.64 24.42 -21.26
N TYR A 89 -1.63 23.92 -22.50
CA TYR A 89 -1.28 22.52 -22.76
C TYR A 89 0.08 22.13 -22.20
N VAL A 90 1.12 22.94 -22.46
CA VAL A 90 2.47 22.66 -21.94
C VAL A 90 2.51 22.71 -20.42
N LYS A 91 1.80 23.66 -19.80
CA LYS A 91 1.68 23.78 -18.34
C LYS A 91 1.06 22.51 -17.73
N GLU A 92 -0.14 22.14 -18.18
CA GLU A 92 -0.86 20.96 -17.67
C GLU A 92 -0.02 19.70 -17.87
N PHE A 93 0.47 19.46 -19.09
CA PHE A 93 1.30 18.30 -19.41
C PHE A 93 2.56 18.21 -18.53
N SER A 94 3.24 19.35 -18.27
CA SER A 94 4.46 19.35 -17.44
C SER A 94 4.16 19.01 -15.97
N TYR A 95 3.08 19.55 -15.40
CA TYR A 95 2.69 19.26 -14.03
C TYR A 95 2.22 17.80 -13.87
N ASP A 96 1.40 17.29 -14.78
CA ASP A 96 0.91 15.90 -14.77
C ASP A 96 2.07 14.91 -14.95
N LYS A 97 3.05 15.26 -15.82
CA LYS A 97 4.26 14.46 -16.00
C LYS A 97 5.10 14.41 -14.72
N VAL A 98 5.31 15.55 -14.04
CA VAL A 98 6.01 15.59 -12.75
C VAL A 98 5.28 14.71 -11.71
N SER A 99 3.96 14.84 -11.63
CA SER A 99 3.16 14.04 -10.72
C SER A 99 3.29 12.54 -10.99
N SER A 100 3.24 12.13 -12.26
CA SER A 100 3.38 10.72 -12.66
C SER A 100 4.76 10.17 -12.32
N LEU A 101 5.83 10.96 -12.54
CA LEU A 101 7.20 10.57 -12.17
C LEU A 101 7.37 10.48 -10.64
N VAL A 102 6.79 11.40 -9.88
CA VAL A 102 6.80 11.35 -8.41
C VAL A 102 6.02 10.13 -7.90
N GLN A 103 4.88 9.83 -8.51
CA GLN A 103 4.08 8.65 -8.20
C GLN A 103 4.88 7.35 -8.44
N GLU A 104 5.56 7.26 -9.58
CA GLU A 104 6.41 6.12 -9.93
C GLU A 104 7.55 5.95 -8.92
N ASP A 105 8.32 7.02 -8.64
CA ASP A 105 9.40 7.00 -7.65
C ASP A 105 8.92 6.50 -6.28
N ILE A 106 7.79 7.04 -5.78
CA ILE A 106 7.23 6.65 -4.48
C ILE A 106 6.75 5.19 -4.49
N LYS A 107 6.10 4.73 -5.56
CA LYS A 107 5.67 3.32 -5.69
C LYS A 107 6.85 2.36 -5.66
N ILE A 108 7.91 2.69 -6.38
CA ILE A 108 9.14 1.88 -6.41
C ILE A 108 9.79 1.84 -5.03
N ASP A 109 9.99 3.00 -4.39
CA ASP A 109 10.62 3.07 -3.06
C ASP A 109 9.77 2.35 -2.00
N LEU A 110 8.44 2.54 -2.03
CA LEU A 110 7.52 1.87 -1.12
C LEU A 110 7.53 0.35 -1.30
N PHE A 111 7.45 -0.13 -2.55
CA PHE A 111 7.43 -1.56 -2.84
C PHE A 111 8.75 -2.23 -2.47
N ASN A 112 9.89 -1.63 -2.84
CA ASN A 112 11.21 -2.14 -2.48
C ASN A 112 11.38 -2.20 -0.96
N HIS A 113 10.93 -1.17 -0.26
CA HIS A 113 11.03 -1.14 1.20
C HIS A 113 10.13 -2.19 1.86
N ILE A 114 8.87 -2.35 1.40
CA ILE A 114 7.97 -3.40 1.89
C ILE A 114 8.64 -4.78 1.72
N GLN A 115 9.28 -5.06 0.58
CA GLN A 115 9.96 -6.34 0.36
C GLN A 115 11.16 -6.56 1.29
N SER A 116 11.74 -5.50 1.84
CA SER A 116 12.88 -5.57 2.78
C SER A 116 12.48 -5.71 4.24
N LEU A 117 11.19 -5.55 4.58
CA LEU A 117 10.73 -5.61 5.96
C LEU A 117 10.67 -7.04 6.52
N GLU A 118 10.80 -7.14 7.83
CA GLU A 118 10.71 -8.39 8.57
C GLU A 118 9.28 -9.00 8.60
N PHE A 119 9.18 -10.32 8.82
CA PHE A 119 7.90 -11.05 8.89
C PHE A 119 6.94 -10.46 9.95
N LYS A 120 7.47 -9.99 11.07
CA LYS A 120 6.67 -9.35 12.13
C LYS A 120 5.84 -8.15 11.63
N PHE A 121 6.30 -7.46 10.60
CA PHE A 121 5.53 -6.37 9.99
C PHE A 121 4.28 -6.93 9.30
N PHE A 122 4.43 -8.02 8.55
CA PHE A 122 3.33 -8.65 7.82
C PHE A 122 2.32 -9.36 8.73
N ASP A 123 2.75 -9.86 9.89
CA ASP A 123 1.85 -10.45 10.90
C ASP A 123 0.86 -9.42 11.45
N GLY A 124 1.29 -8.16 11.56
CA GLY A 124 0.49 -7.06 12.09
C GLY A 124 -0.26 -6.23 11.05
N MET A 125 -0.11 -6.53 9.76
CA MET A 125 -0.68 -5.70 8.69
C MET A 125 -1.42 -6.54 7.66
N ASN A 126 -2.65 -6.11 7.34
CA ASN A 126 -3.46 -6.79 6.32
C ASN A 126 -2.94 -6.48 4.91
N THR A 127 -2.86 -7.48 4.04
CA THR A 127 -2.47 -7.33 2.63
C THR A 127 -3.32 -6.29 1.90
N GLY A 128 -4.64 -6.25 2.17
CA GLY A 128 -5.54 -5.24 1.59
C GLY A 128 -5.17 -3.82 1.99
N GLU A 129 -4.69 -3.62 3.22
CA GLU A 129 -4.18 -2.32 3.67
C GLU A 129 -2.92 -1.92 2.90
N LEU A 130 -1.96 -2.82 2.71
CA LEU A 130 -0.76 -2.54 1.90
C LEU A 130 -1.11 -2.20 0.45
N MET A 131 -2.07 -2.91 -0.15
CA MET A 131 -2.56 -2.60 -1.50
C MET A 131 -3.20 -1.21 -1.58
N SER A 132 -3.99 -0.80 -0.57
CA SER A 132 -4.54 0.56 -0.49
C SER A 132 -3.44 1.62 -0.36
N ARG A 133 -2.31 1.34 0.35
CA ARG A 133 -1.16 2.27 0.42
C ARG A 133 -0.49 2.44 -0.94
N ILE A 134 -0.25 1.32 -1.68
CA ILE A 134 0.41 1.34 -3.00
C ILE A 134 -0.49 1.95 -4.08
N GLY A 135 -1.80 1.75 -3.98
CA GLY A 135 -2.80 2.27 -4.91
C GLY A 135 -3.28 3.66 -4.52
N GLU A 136 -4.33 3.71 -3.70
CA GLU A 136 -5.11 4.91 -3.38
C GLU A 136 -4.29 6.02 -2.68
N ASP A 137 -3.50 5.67 -1.64
CA ASP A 137 -2.74 6.69 -0.91
C ASP A 137 -1.64 7.32 -1.80
N VAL A 138 -1.03 6.57 -2.73
CA VAL A 138 -0.06 7.13 -3.69
C VAL A 138 -0.76 7.96 -4.77
N GLU A 139 -1.96 7.59 -5.20
CA GLU A 139 -2.79 8.40 -6.12
C GLU A 139 -3.18 9.75 -5.49
N ASN A 140 -3.53 9.78 -4.21
CA ASN A 140 -3.75 11.02 -3.47
C ASN A 140 -2.52 11.95 -3.48
N ILE A 141 -1.29 11.41 -3.49
CA ILE A 141 -0.07 12.22 -3.66
C ILE A 141 0.02 12.78 -5.08
N TRP A 142 -0.35 12.00 -6.10
CA TRP A 142 -0.41 12.48 -7.48
C TRP A 142 -1.34 13.70 -7.59
N ASP A 143 -2.56 13.63 -7.05
CA ASP A 143 -3.51 14.73 -7.00
C ASP A 143 -2.94 15.98 -6.29
N THR A 144 -2.19 15.76 -5.21
CA THR A 144 -1.54 16.86 -4.49
C THR A 144 -0.56 17.62 -5.35
N VAL A 145 0.26 16.93 -6.12
CA VAL A 145 1.33 17.54 -6.92
C VAL A 145 0.78 18.12 -8.22
N SER A 146 -0.07 17.36 -8.93
CA SER A 146 -0.64 17.79 -10.21
C SER A 146 -1.60 18.96 -10.06
N PHE A 147 -2.50 18.87 -9.11
CA PHE A 147 -3.61 19.79 -8.96
C PHE A 147 -3.46 20.71 -7.74
N GLY A 148 -3.26 20.15 -6.55
CA GLY A 148 -3.29 20.91 -5.30
C GLY A 148 -2.20 21.96 -5.19
N LEU A 149 -0.93 21.58 -5.32
CA LEU A 149 0.21 22.48 -5.20
C LEU A 149 0.22 23.53 -6.33
N ARG A 150 -0.11 23.11 -7.54
CA ARG A 150 -0.21 24.00 -8.71
C ARG A 150 -1.27 25.07 -8.50
N LEU A 151 -2.52 24.68 -8.18
CA LEU A 151 -3.61 25.64 -7.96
C LEU A 151 -3.33 26.58 -6.79
N PHE A 152 -2.70 26.07 -5.74
CA PHE A 152 -2.31 26.90 -4.59
C PHE A 152 -1.35 28.03 -4.99
N ILE A 153 -0.30 27.68 -5.73
CA ILE A 153 0.69 28.66 -6.23
C ILE A 153 0.02 29.62 -7.22
N GLU A 154 -0.74 29.11 -8.18
CA GLU A 154 -1.45 29.87 -9.20
C GLU A 154 -2.41 30.90 -8.55
N ASN A 155 -3.21 30.49 -7.59
CA ASN A 155 -4.13 31.36 -6.88
C ASN A 155 -3.42 32.46 -6.05
N ILE A 156 -2.31 32.15 -5.41
CA ILE A 156 -1.52 33.16 -4.68
C ILE A 156 -0.98 34.24 -5.65
N ILE A 157 -0.46 33.82 -6.80
CA ILE A 157 0.11 34.73 -7.79
C ILE A 157 -1.00 35.61 -8.39
N TYR A 158 -2.13 35.03 -8.82
CA TYR A 158 -3.30 35.79 -9.31
C TYR A 158 -3.79 36.79 -8.30
N PHE A 159 -3.98 36.36 -7.04
CA PHE A 159 -4.44 37.25 -5.98
C PHE A 159 -3.48 38.43 -5.74
N THR A 160 -2.18 38.12 -5.60
CA THR A 160 -1.17 39.14 -5.30
C THR A 160 -1.00 40.16 -6.44
N LEU A 161 -0.89 39.68 -7.69
CA LEU A 161 -0.72 40.54 -8.84
C LEU A 161 -1.98 41.35 -9.12
N SER A 162 -3.16 40.73 -9.08
CA SER A 162 -4.44 41.44 -9.31
C SER A 162 -4.71 42.49 -8.23
N ALA A 163 -4.42 42.20 -6.95
CA ALA A 163 -4.51 43.18 -5.89
C ALA A 163 -3.57 44.38 -6.14
N GLY A 164 -2.30 44.11 -6.51
CA GLY A 164 -1.34 45.15 -6.86
C GLY A 164 -1.83 46.05 -7.98
N ILE A 165 -2.34 45.46 -9.08
CA ILE A 165 -2.89 46.22 -10.21
C ILE A 165 -4.10 47.05 -9.80
N LEU A 166 -5.04 46.49 -9.02
CA LEU A 166 -6.22 47.19 -8.54
C LEU A 166 -5.84 48.42 -7.67
N PHE A 167 -4.87 48.29 -6.76
CA PHE A 167 -4.36 49.41 -5.96
C PHE A 167 -3.71 50.50 -6.81
N MET A 168 -3.06 50.13 -7.93
CA MET A 168 -2.51 51.11 -8.88
C MET A 168 -3.59 51.79 -9.70
N LEU A 169 -4.70 51.13 -10.00
CA LEU A 169 -5.82 51.70 -10.77
C LEU A 169 -6.60 52.71 -9.95
N ASP A 170 -7.06 52.31 -8.76
CA ASP A 170 -7.74 53.21 -7.79
C ASP A 170 -7.70 52.58 -6.38
N TRP A 171 -6.89 53.12 -5.50
CA TRP A 171 -6.71 52.60 -4.13
C TRP A 171 -7.97 52.71 -3.27
N LYS A 172 -8.83 53.75 -3.50
CA LYS A 172 -10.06 53.98 -2.71
C LYS A 172 -11.10 52.91 -3.03
N LEU A 173 -11.35 52.69 -4.30
CA LEU A 173 -12.31 51.67 -4.76
C LEU A 173 -11.83 50.25 -4.36
N THR A 174 -10.54 49.98 -4.52
CA THR A 174 -9.93 48.71 -4.12
C THR A 174 -10.13 48.45 -2.61
N THR A 175 -9.86 49.42 -1.75
CA THR A 175 -10.03 49.27 -0.31
C THR A 175 -11.48 48.97 0.06
N ILE A 176 -12.46 49.65 -0.56
CA ILE A 176 -13.89 49.39 -0.31
C ILE A 176 -14.24 47.93 -0.74
N CYS A 177 -13.81 47.49 -1.90
CA CYS A 177 -14.11 46.14 -2.38
C CYS A 177 -13.47 45.04 -1.49
N ILE A 178 -12.22 45.23 -1.05
CA ILE A 178 -11.55 44.29 -0.14
C ILE A 178 -12.27 44.26 1.23
N LEU A 179 -12.76 45.39 1.74
CA LEU A 179 -13.50 45.41 3.01
C LEU A 179 -14.75 44.53 2.96
N VAL A 180 -15.48 44.54 1.83
CA VAL A 180 -16.66 43.69 1.63
C VAL A 180 -16.27 42.21 1.46
N MET A 181 -15.05 41.92 1.02
CA MET A 181 -14.56 40.53 0.89
C MET A 181 -14.15 39.88 2.21
N LEU A 182 -13.83 40.63 3.25
CA LEU A 182 -13.45 40.08 4.56
C LEU A 182 -14.52 39.14 5.16
N PRO A 183 -15.82 39.46 5.15
CA PRO A 183 -16.87 38.55 5.60
C PRO A 183 -16.90 37.23 4.76
N ILE A 184 -16.62 37.30 3.45
CA ILE A 184 -16.57 36.10 2.60
C ILE A 184 -15.52 35.12 3.08
N SER A 185 -14.32 35.62 3.41
CA SER A 185 -13.24 34.78 3.95
C SER A 185 -13.62 34.14 5.29
N PHE A 186 -14.32 34.88 6.16
CA PHE A 186 -14.77 34.37 7.44
C PHE A 186 -15.84 33.26 7.29
N ILE A 187 -16.80 33.46 6.39
CA ILE A 187 -17.84 32.47 6.05
C ILE A 187 -17.17 31.23 5.41
N GLY A 188 -16.19 31.43 4.53
CA GLY A 188 -15.44 30.33 3.90
C GLY A 188 -14.71 29.45 4.91
N ILE A 189 -14.03 30.04 5.90
CA ILE A 189 -13.38 29.30 6.98
C ILE A 189 -14.39 28.48 7.80
N LYS A 190 -15.57 29.04 8.04
CA LYS A 190 -16.62 28.34 8.79
C LYS A 190 -17.23 27.21 7.97
N LEU A 191 -17.47 27.43 6.68
CA LEU A 191 -17.90 26.41 5.72
C LEU A 191 -16.92 25.22 5.72
N GLU A 192 -15.61 25.51 5.56
CA GLU A 192 -14.56 24.48 5.57
C GLU A 192 -14.63 23.60 6.82
N LYS A 193 -14.76 24.21 7.98
CA LYS A 193 -14.81 23.49 9.26
C LYS A 193 -16.03 22.55 9.37
N GLU A 194 -17.20 23.02 8.97
CA GLU A 194 -18.45 22.23 9.03
C GLU A 194 -18.47 21.16 7.93
N PHE A 195 -18.00 21.51 6.73
CA PHE A 195 -17.91 20.59 5.60
C PHE A 195 -16.92 19.46 5.87
N GLY A 196 -15.73 19.78 6.43
CA GLY A 196 -14.71 18.81 6.81
C GLY A 196 -15.22 17.78 7.82
N LYS A 197 -16.01 18.20 8.82
CA LYS A 197 -16.64 17.26 9.77
C LYS A 197 -17.63 16.31 9.08
N CYS A 198 -18.50 16.85 8.21
CA CYS A 198 -19.45 16.02 7.48
C CYS A 198 -18.73 15.01 6.55
N TYR A 199 -17.61 15.44 5.95
CA TYR A 199 -16.78 14.59 5.11
C TYR A 199 -16.17 13.43 5.90
N GLU A 200 -15.65 13.71 7.10
CA GLU A 200 -15.09 12.69 8.01
C GLU A 200 -16.15 11.64 8.38
N GLU A 201 -17.36 12.11 8.81
CA GLU A 201 -18.50 11.22 9.12
C GLU A 201 -18.91 10.37 7.90
N ILE A 202 -18.91 10.93 6.68
CA ILE A 202 -19.22 10.22 5.42
C ILE A 202 -18.14 9.21 5.10
N SER A 203 -16.88 9.57 5.26
CA SER A 203 -15.73 8.69 4.99
C SER A 203 -15.76 7.44 5.90
N ASP A 204 -16.01 7.65 7.20
CA ASP A 204 -16.11 6.56 8.17
C ASP A 204 -17.29 5.62 7.84
N LYS A 205 -18.45 6.18 7.48
CA LYS A 205 -19.61 5.39 7.08
C LYS A 205 -19.38 4.63 5.76
N THR A 206 -18.66 5.22 4.81
CA THR A 206 -18.25 4.57 3.56
C THR A 206 -17.36 3.36 3.84
N ALA A 207 -16.39 3.51 4.75
CA ALA A 207 -15.52 2.41 5.16
C ALA A 207 -16.31 1.25 5.79
N GLU A 208 -17.30 1.57 6.66
CA GLU A 208 -18.19 0.59 7.29
C GLU A 208 -19.05 -0.16 6.25
N ILE A 209 -19.64 0.56 5.29
CA ILE A 209 -20.43 -0.03 4.19
C ILE A 209 -19.56 -0.95 3.33
N ASN A 210 -18.36 -0.50 2.95
CA ASN A 210 -17.43 -1.27 2.14
C ASN A 210 -16.99 -2.55 2.86
N THR A 211 -16.69 -2.48 4.15
CA THR A 211 -16.34 -3.66 4.98
C THR A 211 -17.51 -4.65 5.02
N THR A 212 -18.74 -4.17 5.27
CA THR A 212 -19.93 -5.03 5.29
C THR A 212 -20.18 -5.67 3.92
N ALA A 213 -20.01 -4.93 2.83
CA ALA A 213 -20.16 -5.47 1.48
C ALA A 213 -19.08 -6.52 1.18
N GLN A 214 -17.82 -6.26 1.53
CA GLN A 214 -16.71 -7.19 1.36
C GLN A 214 -16.92 -8.49 2.14
N GLU A 215 -17.34 -8.40 3.41
CA GLU A 215 -17.66 -9.57 4.24
C GLU A 215 -18.79 -10.40 3.64
N ASN A 216 -19.86 -9.74 3.18
CA ASN A 216 -21.00 -10.42 2.57
C ASN A 216 -20.66 -11.09 1.23
N ILE A 217 -19.82 -10.47 0.41
CA ILE A 217 -19.35 -11.04 -0.87
C ILE A 217 -18.43 -12.23 -0.59
N ALA A 218 -17.46 -12.07 0.31
CA ALA A 218 -16.56 -13.16 0.70
C ALA A 218 -17.31 -14.34 1.34
N GLY A 219 -18.30 -14.02 2.21
CA GLY A 219 -19.12 -15.00 2.92
C GLY A 219 -20.41 -15.42 2.21
N VAL A 220 -20.59 -15.11 0.92
CA VAL A 220 -21.87 -15.34 0.21
C VAL A 220 -22.38 -16.77 0.28
N ARG A 221 -21.46 -17.76 0.27
CA ARG A 221 -21.82 -19.19 0.42
C ARG A 221 -22.44 -19.46 1.79
N LEU A 222 -21.92 -18.83 2.85
CA LEU A 222 -22.44 -18.94 4.21
C LEU A 222 -23.82 -18.28 4.32
N VAL A 223 -23.97 -17.05 3.78
CA VAL A 223 -25.24 -16.32 3.76
C VAL A 223 -26.32 -17.16 3.07
N LYS A 224 -26.00 -17.79 1.92
CA LYS A 224 -26.92 -18.66 1.19
C LYS A 224 -27.21 -19.97 1.92
N ALA A 225 -26.20 -20.59 2.55
CA ALA A 225 -26.36 -21.83 3.30
C ALA A 225 -27.35 -21.69 4.47
N PHE A 226 -27.40 -20.49 5.08
CA PHE A 226 -28.31 -20.19 6.19
C PHE A 226 -29.57 -19.40 5.76
N ALA A 227 -29.78 -19.18 4.45
CA ALA A 227 -30.90 -18.42 3.89
C ALA A 227 -31.08 -17.03 4.55
N ARG A 228 -29.95 -16.31 4.78
CA ARG A 228 -29.93 -15.02 5.50
C ARG A 228 -29.86 -13.82 4.58
N GLU A 229 -30.11 -13.96 3.28
CA GLU A 229 -29.97 -12.89 2.29
C GLU A 229 -30.79 -11.66 2.66
N ARG A 230 -32.06 -11.85 3.05
CA ARG A 230 -32.92 -10.73 3.46
C ARG A 230 -32.39 -9.98 4.67
N HIS A 231 -31.79 -10.69 5.62
CA HIS A 231 -31.19 -10.08 6.81
C HIS A 231 -30.01 -9.18 6.44
N GLU A 232 -29.10 -9.69 5.63
CA GLU A 232 -27.91 -8.94 5.19
C GLU A 232 -28.29 -7.75 4.29
N VAL A 233 -29.26 -7.93 3.39
CA VAL A 233 -29.82 -6.83 2.58
C VAL A 233 -30.42 -5.74 3.47
N ASN A 234 -31.20 -6.09 4.49
CA ASN A 234 -31.79 -5.10 5.40
C ASN A 234 -30.72 -4.39 6.23
N LYS A 235 -29.67 -5.10 6.68
CA LYS A 235 -28.50 -4.50 7.36
C LYS A 235 -27.83 -3.47 6.45
N PHE A 236 -27.54 -3.84 5.21
CA PHE A 236 -26.93 -2.95 4.22
C PHE A 236 -27.80 -1.73 3.91
N LEU A 237 -29.12 -1.92 3.71
CA LEU A 237 -30.06 -0.83 3.45
C LEU A 237 -30.11 0.18 4.60
N LYS A 238 -30.05 -0.27 5.86
CA LYS A 238 -29.99 0.63 7.01
C LYS A 238 -28.72 1.49 7.00
N MET A 239 -27.57 0.88 6.74
CA MET A 239 -26.30 1.61 6.66
C MET A 239 -26.29 2.59 5.48
N ASN A 240 -26.85 2.18 4.34
CA ASN A 240 -26.98 3.03 3.16
C ASN A 240 -27.92 4.21 3.42
N GLN A 241 -28.97 4.05 4.22
CA GLN A 241 -29.85 5.16 4.63
C GLN A 241 -29.08 6.15 5.53
N GLU A 242 -28.29 5.67 6.48
CA GLU A 242 -27.44 6.54 7.32
C GLU A 242 -26.42 7.31 6.47
N TYR A 243 -25.81 6.66 5.48
CA TYR A 243 -24.94 7.31 4.50
C TYR A 243 -25.66 8.38 3.68
N TYR A 244 -26.87 8.09 3.20
CA TYR A 244 -27.72 9.06 2.52
C TYR A 244 -28.00 10.29 3.39
N ASP A 245 -28.38 10.09 4.66
CA ASP A 245 -28.69 11.17 5.61
C ASP A 245 -27.46 12.06 5.86
N LEU A 246 -26.25 11.49 5.94
CA LEU A 246 -25.00 12.25 6.04
C LEU A 246 -24.71 13.07 4.79
N ASN A 247 -24.94 12.53 3.59
CA ASN A 247 -24.80 13.29 2.34
C ASN A 247 -25.82 14.43 2.25
N VAL A 248 -27.07 14.20 2.68
CA VAL A 248 -28.09 15.27 2.79
C VAL A 248 -27.67 16.33 3.80
N LYS A 249 -27.08 15.94 4.94
CA LYS A 249 -26.51 16.89 5.91
C LYS A 249 -25.40 17.74 5.29
N GLN A 250 -24.47 17.12 4.53
CA GLN A 250 -23.42 17.82 3.80
C GLN A 250 -24.00 18.80 2.76
N ALA A 251 -25.00 18.36 1.98
CA ALA A 251 -25.68 19.23 1.03
C ALA A 251 -26.37 20.43 1.70
N LYS A 252 -26.94 20.25 2.91
CA LYS A 252 -27.51 21.35 3.70
C LYS A 252 -26.44 22.33 4.16
N VAL A 253 -25.24 21.85 4.56
CA VAL A 253 -24.11 22.72 4.89
C VAL A 253 -23.75 23.58 3.68
N LEU A 254 -23.57 23.00 2.49
CA LEU A 254 -23.30 23.75 1.28
C LEU A 254 -24.41 24.76 0.99
N GLY A 255 -25.68 24.34 1.03
CA GLY A 255 -26.85 25.20 0.81
C GLY A 255 -26.97 26.34 1.83
N THR A 256 -26.39 26.21 3.03
CA THR A 256 -26.41 27.25 4.04
C THR A 256 -25.31 28.31 3.82
N TYR A 257 -24.14 27.91 3.37
CA TYR A 257 -22.98 28.81 3.29
C TYR A 257 -22.70 29.37 1.89
N PHE A 258 -23.01 28.63 0.79
CA PHE A 258 -22.78 29.12 -0.56
C PHE A 258 -23.62 30.34 -0.91
N PRO A 259 -24.96 30.38 -0.67
CA PRO A 259 -25.75 31.53 -1.03
C PRO A 259 -25.30 32.84 -0.36
N PRO A 260 -24.97 32.89 0.92
CA PRO A 260 -24.37 34.09 1.53
C PRO A 260 -23.04 34.53 0.89
N ILE A 261 -22.17 33.58 0.52
CA ILE A 261 -20.93 33.89 -0.20
C ILE A 261 -21.23 34.52 -1.57
N ASP A 262 -22.16 33.93 -2.32
CA ASP A 262 -22.59 34.46 -3.63
C ASP A 262 -23.24 35.81 -3.47
N PHE A 263 -24.10 35.99 -2.48
CA PHE A 263 -24.74 37.28 -2.19
C PHE A 263 -23.71 38.37 -1.90
N LEU A 264 -22.74 38.12 -1.00
CA LEU A 264 -21.69 39.08 -0.69
C LEU A 264 -20.78 39.38 -1.88
N THR A 265 -20.51 38.37 -2.71
CA THR A 265 -19.77 38.54 -3.96
C THR A 265 -20.50 39.48 -4.91
N ASN A 266 -21.81 39.27 -5.12
CA ASN A 266 -22.65 40.13 -5.97
C ASN A 266 -22.81 41.54 -5.38
N VAL A 267 -22.89 41.67 -4.05
CA VAL A 267 -22.88 42.97 -3.36
C VAL A 267 -21.56 43.70 -3.64
N SER A 268 -20.41 43.00 -3.56
CA SER A 268 -19.12 43.60 -3.87
C SER A 268 -19.04 44.09 -5.32
N GLN A 269 -19.56 43.31 -6.29
CA GLN A 269 -19.63 43.73 -7.68
C GLN A 269 -20.58 44.90 -7.87
N MET A 270 -21.76 44.90 -7.24
CA MET A 270 -22.71 45.99 -7.28
C MET A 270 -22.10 47.28 -6.69
N MET A 271 -21.45 47.20 -5.53
CA MET A 271 -20.77 48.36 -4.91
C MET A 271 -19.66 48.91 -5.83
N MET A 272 -18.89 48.04 -6.46
CA MET A 272 -17.87 48.42 -7.43
C MET A 272 -18.49 49.17 -8.61
N ILE A 273 -19.60 48.71 -9.16
CA ILE A 273 -20.30 49.38 -10.27
C ILE A 273 -20.87 50.73 -9.84
N VAL A 274 -21.57 50.79 -8.68
CA VAL A 274 -22.21 52.03 -8.17
C VAL A 274 -21.17 53.08 -7.82
N ILE A 275 -20.19 52.74 -6.96
CA ILE A 275 -19.16 53.67 -6.49
C ILE A 275 -18.21 54.05 -7.61
N GLY A 276 -17.78 53.06 -8.42
CA GLY A 276 -16.96 53.32 -9.59
C GLY A 276 -17.68 54.13 -10.65
N GLY A 277 -18.99 53.90 -10.83
CA GLY A 277 -19.84 54.72 -11.69
C GLY A 277 -19.93 56.20 -11.22
N ILE A 278 -20.04 56.44 -9.92
CA ILE A 278 -19.96 57.77 -9.34
C ILE A 278 -18.57 58.40 -9.62
N PHE A 279 -17.50 57.65 -9.49
CA PHE A 279 -16.14 58.12 -9.83
C PHE A 279 -16.00 58.45 -11.32
N VAL A 280 -16.65 57.69 -12.20
CA VAL A 280 -16.68 58.01 -13.63
C VAL A 280 -17.50 59.28 -13.92
N MET A 281 -18.66 59.46 -13.30
CA MET A 281 -19.48 60.67 -13.47
C MET A 281 -18.77 61.93 -12.96
N ASN A 282 -17.98 61.81 -11.88
CA ASN A 282 -17.19 62.90 -11.33
C ASN A 282 -15.85 63.12 -12.09
N GLY A 283 -15.57 62.36 -13.17
CA GLY A 283 -14.38 62.51 -14.00
C GLY A 283 -13.09 62.03 -13.33
N SER A 284 -13.16 61.37 -12.16
CA SER A 284 -12.00 60.84 -11.45
C SER A 284 -11.52 59.45 -11.97
N MET A 285 -12.38 58.81 -12.75
CA MET A 285 -12.07 57.48 -13.35
C MET A 285 -12.67 57.42 -14.75
N THR A 286 -12.02 56.66 -15.68
CA THR A 286 -12.62 56.40 -17.01
C THR A 286 -13.52 55.17 -16.97
N LEU A 287 -14.46 55.11 -17.92
CA LEU A 287 -15.38 53.96 -18.07
C LEU A 287 -14.58 52.67 -18.35
N GLY A 288 -13.55 52.76 -19.19
CA GLY A 288 -12.69 51.63 -19.47
C GLY A 288 -11.89 51.15 -18.23
N THR A 289 -11.51 52.06 -17.31
CA THR A 289 -10.90 51.70 -16.03
C THR A 289 -11.86 50.92 -15.16
N LEU A 290 -13.13 51.31 -15.09
CA LEU A 290 -14.18 50.60 -14.33
C LEU A 290 -14.39 49.18 -14.86
N VAL A 291 -14.42 49.00 -16.18
CA VAL A 291 -14.55 47.68 -16.81
C VAL A 291 -13.30 46.79 -16.52
N ALA A 292 -12.10 47.34 -16.63
CA ALA A 292 -10.90 46.63 -16.27
C ALA A 292 -10.90 46.22 -14.78
N PHE A 293 -11.37 47.11 -13.92
CA PHE A 293 -11.51 46.83 -12.49
C PHE A 293 -12.41 45.61 -12.23
N SER A 294 -13.54 45.51 -12.96
CA SER A 294 -14.45 44.36 -12.90
C SER A 294 -13.76 43.04 -13.27
N GLY A 295 -12.87 43.06 -14.28
CA GLY A 295 -12.08 41.88 -14.68
C GLY A 295 -11.10 41.43 -13.59
N TYR A 296 -10.37 42.38 -13.02
CA TYR A 296 -9.38 42.05 -11.96
C TYR A 296 -10.01 41.61 -10.64
N ILE A 297 -11.18 42.15 -10.26
CA ILE A 297 -11.87 41.79 -9.02
C ILE A 297 -12.29 40.32 -9.02
N GLY A 298 -12.65 39.78 -10.21
CA GLY A 298 -12.91 38.35 -10.38
C GLY A 298 -11.73 37.46 -9.96
N ASN A 299 -10.52 37.91 -10.28
CA ASN A 299 -9.28 37.18 -9.93
C ASN A 299 -8.95 37.27 -8.42
N LEU A 300 -9.59 38.14 -7.64
CA LEU A 300 -9.50 38.13 -6.18
C LEU A 300 -10.55 37.22 -5.54
N ILE A 301 -11.74 37.16 -6.12
CA ILE A 301 -12.87 36.39 -5.56
C ILE A 301 -12.66 34.89 -5.76
N TRP A 302 -12.20 34.47 -6.95
CA TRP A 302 -12.06 33.06 -7.32
C TRP A 302 -11.15 32.26 -6.37
N PRO A 303 -9.92 32.71 -6.04
CA PRO A 303 -9.07 32.04 -5.07
C PRO A 303 -9.71 31.89 -3.69
N MET A 304 -10.46 32.90 -3.23
CA MET A 304 -11.12 32.83 -1.94
C MET A 304 -12.20 31.75 -1.87
N ARG A 305 -12.91 31.53 -2.97
CA ARG A 305 -13.92 30.45 -3.09
C ARG A 305 -13.27 29.06 -3.10
N GLN A 306 -12.09 28.92 -3.70
CA GLN A 306 -11.39 27.64 -3.81
C GLN A 306 -10.55 27.26 -2.58
N LEU A 307 -10.28 28.21 -1.66
CA LEU A 307 -9.43 27.94 -0.48
C LEU A 307 -9.92 26.74 0.34
N GLY A 308 -11.25 26.61 0.53
CA GLY A 308 -11.82 25.50 1.31
C GLY A 308 -11.52 24.13 0.67
N SER A 309 -11.80 23.97 -0.62
CA SER A 309 -11.56 22.70 -1.33
C SER A 309 -10.07 22.35 -1.44
N LEU A 310 -9.21 23.36 -1.60
CA LEU A 310 -7.76 23.16 -1.61
C LEU A 310 -7.22 22.73 -0.25
N MET A 311 -7.74 23.30 0.84
CA MET A 311 -7.32 22.91 2.19
C MET A 311 -7.77 21.49 2.53
N ASP A 312 -8.96 21.10 2.13
CA ASP A 312 -9.47 19.74 2.28
C ASP A 312 -8.60 18.74 1.49
N LEU A 313 -8.31 19.05 0.22
CA LEU A 313 -7.40 18.24 -0.61
C LEU A 313 -6.03 18.06 0.07
N LEU A 314 -5.41 19.13 0.52
CA LEU A 314 -4.09 19.09 1.17
C LEU A 314 -4.12 18.33 2.51
N SER A 315 -5.22 18.43 3.26
CA SER A 315 -5.38 17.72 4.55
C SER A 315 -5.48 16.21 4.35
N ARG A 316 -6.34 15.77 3.41
CA ARG A 316 -6.46 14.33 3.04
C ARG A 316 -5.15 13.76 2.55
N ASN A 317 -4.51 14.45 1.65
CA ASN A 317 -3.27 14.00 1.04
C ASN A 317 -2.09 14.02 2.04
N SER A 318 -2.12 14.91 3.02
CA SER A 318 -1.17 14.88 4.15
C SER A 318 -1.33 13.61 5.00
N ALA A 319 -2.56 13.11 5.19
CA ALA A 319 -2.81 11.85 5.88
C ALA A 319 -2.28 10.66 5.09
N SER A 320 -2.53 10.61 3.77
CA SER A 320 -1.98 9.57 2.88
C SER A 320 -0.45 9.58 2.86
N ALA A 321 0.17 10.76 2.75
CA ALA A 321 1.62 10.91 2.85
C ALA A 321 2.17 10.37 4.18
N LYS A 322 1.51 10.68 5.30
CA LYS A 322 1.92 10.16 6.62
C LYS A 322 1.90 8.62 6.66
N LYS A 323 0.87 7.99 6.11
CA LYS A 323 0.75 6.52 6.07
C LYS A 323 1.88 5.90 5.24
N ILE A 324 2.14 6.42 4.04
CA ILE A 324 3.19 5.93 3.13
C ILE A 324 4.57 6.10 3.77
N PHE A 325 4.92 7.30 4.22
CA PHE A 325 6.24 7.55 4.79
C PHE A 325 6.47 6.88 6.15
N ASN A 326 5.41 6.52 6.88
CA ASN A 326 5.55 5.69 8.07
C ASN A 326 6.02 4.26 7.73
N ILE A 327 5.65 3.75 6.54
CA ILE A 327 6.16 2.46 6.06
C ILE A 327 7.58 2.63 5.53
N ILE A 328 7.83 3.57 4.60
CA ILE A 328 9.15 3.78 3.98
C ILE A 328 10.26 4.05 5.01
N GLU A 329 9.93 4.69 6.13
CA GLU A 329 10.90 5.05 7.17
C GLU A 329 10.99 4.05 8.32
N ARG A 330 10.18 3.01 8.28
CA ARG A 330 10.23 1.98 9.29
C ARG A 330 11.53 1.19 9.15
N PRO A 331 12.43 1.21 10.15
CA PRO A 331 13.62 0.39 10.09
C PRO A 331 13.22 -1.09 10.18
N SER A 332 13.77 -1.93 9.31
CA SER A 332 13.69 -3.37 9.49
C SER A 332 14.50 -3.76 10.71
N LYS A 333 13.94 -4.65 11.55
CA LYS A 333 14.67 -5.19 12.71
C LYS A 333 15.57 -6.36 12.35
N VAL A 334 15.32 -6.96 11.19
CA VAL A 334 16.07 -8.12 10.70
C VAL A 334 16.81 -7.71 9.43
N GLU A 335 18.03 -7.23 9.61
CA GLU A 335 18.92 -6.80 8.52
C GLU A 335 20.26 -7.53 8.58
N SER A 336 20.91 -7.64 7.42
CA SER A 336 22.28 -8.12 7.34
C SER A 336 23.23 -7.04 7.85
N LYS A 337 24.19 -7.41 8.73
CA LYS A 337 25.28 -6.50 9.11
C LYS A 337 26.18 -6.22 7.90
N GLU A 338 26.87 -5.10 7.88
CA GLU A 338 27.82 -4.75 6.79
C GLU A 338 28.91 -5.83 6.63
N ASP A 339 29.44 -6.35 7.74
CA ASP A 339 30.46 -7.42 7.79
C ASP A 339 29.84 -8.82 7.93
N SER A 340 28.60 -9.03 7.45
CA SER A 340 27.90 -10.31 7.57
C SER A 340 28.60 -11.40 6.76
N TYR A 341 28.64 -12.62 7.34
CA TYR A 341 29.27 -13.77 6.75
C TYR A 341 28.62 -14.20 5.42
N LYS A 342 29.47 -14.34 4.40
CA LYS A 342 29.14 -14.88 3.08
C LYS A 342 30.16 -15.95 2.74
N GLY A 343 29.89 -17.19 3.20
CA GLY A 343 30.74 -18.34 2.87
C GLY A 343 30.57 -18.82 1.44
N GLU A 344 31.30 -19.88 1.08
CA GLU A 344 31.15 -20.55 -0.21
C GLU A 344 30.03 -21.61 -0.15
N GLU A 345 29.95 -22.37 0.94
CA GLU A 345 28.98 -23.46 1.13
C GLU A 345 28.47 -23.50 2.57
N VAL A 346 27.23 -23.97 2.73
CA VAL A 346 26.62 -24.34 4.01
C VAL A 346 26.51 -25.86 4.07
N LYS A 347 27.03 -26.48 5.15
CA LYS A 347 26.95 -27.94 5.36
C LYS A 347 25.59 -28.34 5.93
N GLY A 348 25.01 -27.47 6.76
CA GLY A 348 23.71 -27.70 7.38
C GLY A 348 23.74 -28.31 8.76
N ASP A 349 24.85 -28.14 9.53
CA ASP A 349 24.86 -28.41 10.97
C ASP A 349 24.03 -27.33 11.69
N ILE A 350 23.09 -27.70 12.54
CA ILE A 350 22.19 -26.73 13.19
C ILE A 350 22.19 -26.94 14.70
N SER A 351 22.45 -25.86 15.45
CA SER A 351 22.47 -25.89 16.91
C SER A 351 21.62 -24.78 17.52
N PHE A 352 20.79 -25.12 18.49
CA PHE A 352 20.05 -24.20 19.34
C PHE A 352 20.69 -24.22 20.73
N LYS A 353 21.11 -23.06 21.23
CA LYS A 353 21.77 -22.92 22.55
C LYS A 353 20.97 -22.01 23.46
N ASN A 354 20.27 -22.55 24.43
CA ASN A 354 19.44 -21.84 25.42
C ASN A 354 18.47 -20.85 24.77
N VAL A 355 17.76 -21.28 23.71
CA VAL A 355 16.92 -20.43 22.92
C VAL A 355 15.56 -20.17 23.59
N PHE A 356 15.24 -18.90 23.76
CA PHE A 356 13.92 -18.42 24.13
C PHE A 356 13.39 -17.54 23.01
N PHE A 357 12.10 -17.66 22.73
CA PHE A 357 11.44 -16.85 21.70
C PHE A 357 10.03 -16.46 22.11
N LYS A 358 9.65 -15.20 21.84
CA LYS A 358 8.32 -14.67 22.08
C LYS A 358 7.79 -13.89 20.87
N TYR A 359 6.48 -14.01 20.62
CA TYR A 359 5.74 -13.06 19.80
C TYR A 359 5.16 -12.00 20.74
N ASP A 360 5.55 -10.74 20.56
CA ASP A 360 5.23 -9.65 21.47
C ASP A 360 5.52 -10.01 22.94
N ASP A 361 4.48 -10.19 23.76
CA ASP A 361 4.64 -10.56 25.18
C ASP A 361 4.41 -12.05 25.47
N LYS A 362 3.95 -12.82 24.47
CA LYS A 362 3.66 -14.25 24.65
C LYS A 362 4.89 -15.10 24.39
N MET A 363 5.38 -15.80 25.43
CA MET A 363 6.46 -16.75 25.29
C MET A 363 6.01 -17.98 24.50
N ILE A 364 6.73 -18.30 23.42
CA ILE A 364 6.44 -19.40 22.49
C ILE A 364 7.44 -20.55 22.67
N LEU A 365 8.74 -20.24 22.75
CA LEU A 365 9.79 -21.25 22.96
C LEU A 365 10.55 -20.92 24.22
N LYS A 366 10.86 -21.99 25.01
CA LYS A 366 11.46 -21.89 26.33
C LYS A 366 12.65 -22.85 26.42
N ASN A 367 13.85 -22.29 26.59
CA ASN A 367 15.08 -23.02 26.83
C ASN A 367 15.32 -24.18 25.86
N ILE A 368 15.19 -23.92 24.57
CA ILE A 368 15.46 -24.93 23.54
C ILE A 368 16.96 -25.16 23.43
N ASN A 369 17.35 -26.41 23.63
CA ASN A 369 18.73 -26.90 23.47
C ASN A 369 18.72 -28.10 22.54
N LEU A 370 19.33 -27.96 21.36
CA LEU A 370 19.28 -28.98 20.31
C LEU A 370 20.53 -28.90 19.46
N ASN A 371 21.07 -30.06 19.08
CA ASN A 371 22.17 -30.17 18.16
C ASN A 371 21.83 -31.22 17.09
N ILE A 372 21.88 -30.80 15.82
CA ILE A 372 21.48 -31.56 14.63
C ILE A 372 22.67 -31.60 13.69
N LYS A 373 23.09 -32.78 13.30
CA LYS A 373 24.17 -32.95 12.34
C LYS A 373 23.67 -32.82 10.91
N SER A 374 24.51 -32.29 10.04
CA SER A 374 24.29 -32.23 8.61
C SER A 374 23.87 -33.62 8.07
N GLY A 375 22.93 -33.61 7.12
CA GLY A 375 22.42 -34.82 6.51
C GLY A 375 21.39 -35.60 7.34
N SER A 376 21.04 -35.14 8.54
CA SER A 376 20.05 -35.80 9.40
C SER A 376 18.62 -35.38 9.03
N THR A 377 17.69 -36.32 9.14
CA THR A 377 16.25 -36.05 9.07
C THR A 377 15.67 -35.90 10.49
N VAL A 378 15.15 -34.73 10.81
CA VAL A 378 14.56 -34.40 12.10
C VAL A 378 13.05 -34.19 11.95
N ALA A 379 12.28 -35.00 12.63
CA ALA A 379 10.83 -34.85 12.68
C ALA A 379 10.41 -34.10 13.96
N ILE A 380 9.42 -33.20 13.83
CA ILE A 380 8.89 -32.41 14.94
C ILE A 380 7.40 -32.68 15.07
N MET A 381 6.99 -33.18 16.23
CA MET A 381 5.62 -33.46 16.58
C MET A 381 5.19 -32.65 17.80
N GLY A 382 3.89 -32.58 18.04
CA GLY A 382 3.28 -31.92 19.20
C GLY A 382 1.96 -31.24 18.87
N PRO A 383 1.22 -30.78 19.87
CA PRO A 383 -0.08 -30.13 19.68
C PRO A 383 0.03 -28.82 18.87
N THR A 384 -1.10 -28.38 18.32
CA THR A 384 -1.16 -27.08 17.63
C THR A 384 -0.83 -25.96 18.62
N GLY A 385 -0.03 -24.99 18.19
CA GLY A 385 0.40 -23.89 19.04
C GLY A 385 1.58 -24.19 19.96
N SER A 386 2.21 -25.37 19.89
CA SER A 386 3.40 -25.72 20.71
C SER A 386 4.70 -25.02 20.29
N GLY A 387 4.71 -24.33 19.13
CA GLY A 387 5.88 -23.58 18.65
C GLY A 387 6.71 -24.27 17.56
N LYS A 388 6.22 -25.33 16.92
CA LYS A 388 6.93 -26.11 15.88
C LYS A 388 7.41 -25.24 14.71
N THR A 389 6.47 -24.54 14.05
CA THR A 389 6.79 -23.61 12.95
C THR A 389 7.70 -22.47 13.41
N SER A 390 7.46 -21.94 14.62
CA SER A 390 8.29 -20.89 15.19
C SER A 390 9.74 -21.33 15.37
N LEU A 391 9.98 -22.58 15.79
CA LEU A 391 11.33 -23.14 15.93
C LEU A 391 12.07 -23.13 14.59
N LEU A 392 11.40 -23.56 13.51
CA LEU A 392 12.00 -23.63 12.17
C LEU A 392 12.19 -22.22 11.56
N ASN A 393 11.31 -21.28 11.85
CA ASN A 393 11.42 -19.90 11.39
C ASN A 393 12.67 -19.18 11.93
N LEU A 394 13.21 -19.62 13.09
CA LEU A 394 14.43 -19.07 13.65
C LEU A 394 15.68 -19.49 12.85
N ILE A 395 15.68 -20.66 12.19
CA ILE A 395 16.82 -21.14 11.38
C ILE A 395 17.07 -20.19 10.20
N GLY A 396 15.98 -19.78 9.47
CA GLY A 396 16.06 -18.82 8.36
C GLY A 396 16.11 -17.36 8.80
N ARG A 397 16.23 -17.12 10.12
CA ARG A 397 16.20 -15.79 10.70
C ARG A 397 15.03 -14.96 10.15
N TYR A 398 13.82 -15.54 10.11
CA TYR A 398 12.60 -14.78 9.84
C TYR A 398 12.20 -13.92 11.03
N TYR A 399 12.64 -14.36 12.22
CA TYR A 399 12.57 -13.65 13.51
C TYR A 399 13.89 -13.82 14.25
N ASP A 400 14.28 -12.84 15.02
CA ASP A 400 15.41 -12.96 15.95
C ASP A 400 14.96 -13.58 17.26
N VAL A 401 15.82 -14.39 17.87
CA VAL A 401 15.58 -14.98 19.20
C VAL A 401 15.47 -13.90 20.29
N THR A 402 14.67 -14.15 21.32
CA THR A 402 14.59 -13.25 22.49
C THR A 402 15.85 -13.34 23.33
N SER A 403 16.36 -14.58 23.54
CA SER A 403 17.64 -14.84 24.15
C SER A 403 18.19 -16.20 23.68
N GLY A 404 19.46 -16.43 23.86
CA GLY A 404 20.17 -17.61 23.34
C GLY A 404 20.70 -17.39 21.93
N GLN A 405 21.03 -18.46 21.23
CA GLN A 405 21.65 -18.46 19.91
C GLN A 405 21.14 -19.61 19.07
N VAL A 406 20.92 -19.33 17.76
CA VAL A 406 20.72 -20.34 16.72
C VAL A 406 21.94 -20.30 15.82
N LEU A 407 22.62 -21.43 15.69
CA LEU A 407 23.84 -21.55 14.90
C LEU A 407 23.57 -22.43 13.68
N VAL A 408 24.10 -22.02 12.55
CA VAL A 408 24.22 -22.82 11.33
C VAL A 408 25.73 -22.97 11.07
N ASP A 409 26.23 -24.19 10.98
CA ASP A 409 27.67 -24.48 10.82
C ASP A 409 28.54 -23.71 11.85
N ASP A 410 28.12 -23.73 13.12
CA ASP A 410 28.74 -23.04 14.27
C ASP A 410 28.75 -21.51 14.21
N ILE A 411 28.12 -20.88 13.19
CA ILE A 411 27.99 -19.43 13.05
C ILE A 411 26.58 -19.03 13.45
N ASP A 412 26.44 -17.95 14.25
CA ASP A 412 25.13 -17.42 14.65
C ASP A 412 24.38 -16.88 13.42
N VAL A 413 23.10 -17.23 13.28
CA VAL A 413 22.27 -16.78 12.16
C VAL A 413 22.18 -15.25 12.04
N ARG A 414 22.45 -14.52 13.13
CA ARG A 414 22.51 -13.05 13.17
C ARG A 414 23.75 -12.47 12.51
N ASP A 415 24.80 -13.28 12.34
CA ASP A 415 26.06 -12.89 11.71
C ASP A 415 26.11 -13.27 10.24
N TYR A 416 25.14 -14.05 9.76
CA TYR A 416 24.99 -14.35 8.33
C TYR A 416 24.43 -13.18 7.52
N ASN A 417 24.87 -13.10 6.27
CA ASN A 417 24.11 -12.37 5.24
C ASN A 417 22.77 -13.11 4.99
N LEU A 418 21.65 -12.40 5.13
CA LEU A 418 20.32 -13.01 5.05
C LEU A 418 20.04 -13.68 3.70
N GLU A 419 20.48 -13.06 2.60
CA GLU A 419 20.31 -13.61 1.27
C GLU A 419 21.10 -14.92 1.13
N PHE A 420 22.36 -14.95 1.61
CA PHE A 420 23.18 -16.13 1.59
C PHE A 420 22.60 -17.25 2.45
N LEU A 421 22.19 -16.96 3.71
CA LEU A 421 21.56 -17.94 4.59
C LEU A 421 20.29 -18.54 3.96
N ARG A 422 19.39 -17.69 3.48
CA ARG A 422 18.11 -18.11 2.90
C ARG A 422 18.25 -18.79 1.53
N ARG A 423 19.30 -18.49 0.77
CA ARG A 423 19.63 -19.23 -0.46
C ARG A 423 20.00 -20.69 -0.19
N ASN A 424 20.59 -20.97 0.96
CA ASN A 424 20.96 -22.32 1.39
C ASN A 424 19.84 -23.07 2.13
N MET A 425 18.60 -22.56 2.05
CA MET A 425 17.43 -23.18 2.65
C MET A 425 16.30 -23.33 1.62
N SER A 426 15.63 -24.46 1.65
CA SER A 426 14.37 -24.71 0.94
C SER A 426 13.26 -24.88 1.95
N VAL A 427 12.18 -24.13 1.82
CA VAL A 427 11.05 -24.16 2.75
C VAL A 427 9.76 -24.44 2.00
N VAL A 428 9.02 -25.43 2.44
CA VAL A 428 7.63 -25.68 2.07
C VAL A 428 6.76 -25.25 3.24
N PRO A 429 6.08 -24.11 3.16
CA PRO A 429 5.25 -23.61 4.25
C PRO A 429 3.96 -24.41 4.41
N GLN A 430 3.34 -24.35 5.59
CA GLN A 430 2.07 -24.99 5.90
C GLN A 430 0.95 -24.53 4.94
N ASP A 431 0.83 -23.20 4.74
CA ASP A 431 -0.07 -22.62 3.75
C ASP A 431 0.63 -22.51 2.39
N THR A 432 0.26 -23.36 1.45
CA THR A 432 0.86 -23.37 0.12
C THR A 432 0.35 -22.21 -0.72
N PHE A 433 1.28 -21.38 -1.21
CA PHE A 433 0.99 -20.27 -2.10
C PHE A 433 1.53 -20.54 -3.52
N LEU A 434 0.65 -20.40 -4.53
CA LEU A 434 1.00 -20.46 -5.94
C LEU A 434 0.66 -19.13 -6.60
N PHE A 435 1.58 -18.65 -7.43
CA PHE A 435 1.38 -17.44 -8.23
C PHE A 435 0.46 -17.72 -9.42
N SER A 436 -0.23 -16.69 -9.88
CA SER A 436 -1.00 -16.70 -11.12
C SER A 436 -0.05 -16.75 -12.31
N ASP A 437 0.43 -17.95 -12.63
CA ASP A 437 1.43 -18.24 -13.66
C ASP A 437 1.36 -19.73 -14.01
N SER A 438 2.12 -20.19 -15.00
CA SER A 438 2.18 -21.60 -15.35
C SER A 438 2.71 -22.46 -14.20
N ILE A 439 2.36 -23.77 -14.20
CA ILE A 439 2.91 -24.75 -13.24
C ILE A 439 4.43 -24.75 -13.31
N LYS A 440 5.00 -24.73 -14.52
CA LYS A 440 6.43 -24.69 -14.78
C LYS A 440 7.10 -23.47 -14.08
N ASN A 441 6.55 -22.27 -14.27
CA ASN A 441 7.08 -21.05 -13.68
C ASN A 441 6.93 -21.04 -12.15
N ASN A 442 5.83 -21.58 -11.64
CA ASN A 442 5.66 -21.77 -10.20
C ASN A 442 6.73 -22.68 -9.59
N ILE A 443 7.13 -23.75 -10.29
CA ILE A 443 8.22 -24.62 -9.84
C ILE A 443 9.58 -23.93 -9.98
N LYS A 444 9.83 -23.27 -11.12
CA LYS A 444 11.06 -22.51 -11.40
C LYS A 444 11.24 -21.27 -10.53
N PHE A 445 10.24 -20.87 -9.74
CA PHE A 445 10.35 -19.72 -8.83
C PHE A 445 11.55 -19.80 -7.88
N SER A 446 11.95 -21.00 -7.45
CA SER A 446 13.12 -21.20 -6.58
C SER A 446 14.45 -21.16 -7.32
N ASN A 447 14.46 -21.47 -8.63
CA ASN A 447 15.61 -21.44 -9.52
C ASN A 447 15.15 -21.18 -10.97
N ALA A 448 15.17 -19.91 -11.36
CA ALA A 448 14.71 -19.48 -12.69
C ALA A 448 15.52 -20.08 -13.86
N ASN A 449 16.78 -20.43 -13.61
CA ASN A 449 17.70 -20.97 -14.63
C ASN A 449 17.66 -22.51 -14.74
N ALA A 450 16.80 -23.18 -13.98
CA ALA A 450 16.71 -24.64 -14.02
C ALA A 450 16.28 -25.16 -15.40
N SER A 451 16.89 -26.25 -15.84
CA SER A 451 16.52 -26.94 -17.08
C SER A 451 15.17 -27.63 -16.92
N ASP A 452 14.54 -27.95 -18.06
CA ASP A 452 13.27 -28.67 -18.05
C ASP A 452 13.41 -30.11 -17.51
N GLU A 453 14.61 -30.74 -17.68
CA GLU A 453 14.92 -32.02 -17.06
C GLU A 453 15.01 -31.94 -15.54
N GLU A 454 15.60 -30.87 -15.01
CA GLU A 454 15.63 -30.65 -13.55
C GLU A 454 14.22 -30.42 -12.99
N VAL A 455 13.37 -29.69 -13.70
CA VAL A 455 11.95 -29.52 -13.33
C VAL A 455 11.24 -30.88 -13.32
N LYS A 456 11.37 -31.68 -14.41
CA LYS A 456 10.79 -33.02 -14.47
C LYS A 456 11.28 -33.95 -13.36
N ARG A 457 12.57 -33.87 -13.03
CA ARG A 457 13.12 -34.65 -11.92
C ARG A 457 12.51 -34.22 -10.58
N ALA A 458 12.38 -32.92 -10.32
CA ALA A 458 11.77 -32.40 -9.09
C ALA A 458 10.29 -32.81 -8.97
N THR A 459 9.54 -32.76 -10.09
CA THR A 459 8.14 -33.18 -10.13
C THR A 459 7.95 -34.68 -10.01
N SER A 460 8.86 -35.49 -10.54
CA SER A 460 8.84 -36.95 -10.34
C SER A 460 9.02 -37.30 -8.85
N ILE A 461 9.97 -36.63 -8.16
CA ILE A 461 10.23 -36.89 -6.75
C ILE A 461 9.04 -36.46 -5.89
N SER A 462 8.43 -35.31 -6.20
CA SER A 462 7.27 -34.80 -5.48
C SER A 462 5.93 -35.44 -5.90
N CYS A 463 5.97 -36.47 -6.75
CA CYS A 463 4.79 -37.16 -7.29
C CYS A 463 3.81 -36.21 -8.02
N CYS A 464 4.34 -35.18 -8.72
CA CYS A 464 3.53 -34.23 -9.49
C CYS A 464 3.30 -34.69 -10.94
N ASN A 465 4.21 -35.46 -11.52
CA ASN A 465 4.22 -35.77 -12.95
C ASN A 465 2.88 -36.30 -13.45
N GLU A 466 2.32 -37.29 -12.75
CA GLU A 466 1.10 -37.97 -13.16
C GLU A 466 -0.02 -36.98 -13.45
N PHE A 467 -0.35 -36.14 -12.46
CA PHE A 467 -1.46 -35.20 -12.64
C PHE A 467 -1.12 -34.02 -13.57
N ILE A 468 0.17 -33.62 -13.69
CA ILE A 468 0.57 -32.56 -14.62
C ILE A 468 0.44 -33.02 -16.08
N GLU A 469 0.83 -34.25 -16.36
CA GLU A 469 0.73 -34.84 -17.68
C GLU A 469 -0.73 -35.09 -18.12
N ASP A 470 -1.65 -35.27 -17.19
CA ASP A 470 -3.10 -35.41 -17.43
C ASP A 470 -3.77 -34.05 -17.74
N LEU A 471 -3.10 -32.91 -17.52
CA LEU A 471 -3.64 -31.58 -17.83
C LEU A 471 -3.46 -31.29 -19.33
N GLU A 472 -4.43 -30.62 -19.95
CA GLU A 472 -4.47 -30.31 -21.38
C GLU A 472 -3.20 -29.60 -21.88
N SER A 473 -2.63 -28.66 -21.09
CA SER A 473 -1.40 -27.94 -21.43
C SER A 473 -0.19 -28.41 -20.60
N GLY A 474 -0.30 -29.49 -19.81
CA GLY A 474 0.78 -30.05 -19.03
C GLY A 474 1.45 -29.02 -18.12
N TYR A 475 2.77 -28.88 -18.20
CA TYR A 475 3.57 -27.92 -17.42
C TYR A 475 3.29 -26.45 -17.71
N ASP A 476 2.75 -26.14 -18.90
CA ASP A 476 2.41 -24.78 -19.31
C ASP A 476 0.97 -24.39 -18.91
N THR A 477 0.28 -25.25 -18.15
CA THR A 477 -1.06 -24.96 -17.63
C THR A 477 -1.00 -23.75 -16.69
N GLU A 478 -1.76 -22.72 -17.04
CA GLU A 478 -1.93 -21.50 -16.23
C GLU A 478 -2.75 -21.79 -14.97
N ILE A 479 -2.23 -21.37 -13.83
CA ILE A 479 -2.87 -21.51 -12.52
C ILE A 479 -3.53 -20.18 -12.16
N GLY A 480 -4.81 -20.22 -11.77
CA GLY A 480 -5.50 -19.04 -11.25
C GLY A 480 -4.96 -18.57 -9.90
N GLU A 481 -5.50 -17.45 -9.44
CA GLU A 481 -5.09 -16.82 -8.16
C GLU A 481 -5.08 -17.84 -7.01
N ARG A 482 -3.96 -17.89 -6.28
CA ARG A 482 -3.72 -18.84 -5.17
C ARG A 482 -3.92 -20.31 -5.54
N GLY A 483 -3.69 -20.66 -6.81
CA GLY A 483 -3.83 -22.04 -7.24
C GLY A 483 -5.28 -22.47 -7.53
N LEU A 484 -6.14 -21.52 -7.89
CA LEU A 484 -7.52 -21.84 -8.27
C LEU A 484 -7.51 -22.92 -9.39
N GLY A 485 -8.31 -23.97 -9.24
CA GLY A 485 -8.40 -25.10 -10.16
C GLY A 485 -7.62 -26.34 -9.73
N LEU A 486 -6.72 -26.24 -8.72
CA LEU A 486 -5.97 -27.36 -8.19
C LEU A 486 -6.50 -27.82 -6.83
N SER A 487 -6.43 -29.14 -6.55
CA SER A 487 -6.71 -29.67 -5.23
C SER A 487 -5.62 -29.29 -4.21
N GLY A 488 -5.92 -29.36 -2.91
CA GLY A 488 -4.95 -29.08 -1.85
C GLY A 488 -3.68 -29.91 -1.97
N GLY A 489 -3.80 -31.21 -2.22
CA GLY A 489 -2.68 -32.11 -2.40
C GLY A 489 -1.84 -31.82 -3.66
N GLN A 490 -2.48 -31.37 -4.76
CA GLN A 490 -1.76 -30.94 -5.96
C GLN A 490 -0.93 -29.67 -5.68
N LYS A 491 -1.51 -28.68 -4.98
CA LYS A 491 -0.78 -27.46 -4.56
C LYS A 491 0.42 -27.80 -3.68
N GLN A 492 0.24 -28.66 -2.70
CA GLN A 492 1.33 -29.10 -1.81
C GLN A 492 2.45 -29.76 -2.60
N ARG A 493 2.13 -30.70 -3.53
CA ARG A 493 3.14 -31.38 -4.35
C ARG A 493 3.92 -30.41 -5.24
N ILE A 494 3.26 -29.42 -5.87
CA ILE A 494 3.93 -28.34 -6.64
C ILE A 494 4.87 -27.53 -5.73
N SER A 495 4.44 -27.18 -4.53
CA SER A 495 5.26 -26.45 -3.58
C SER A 495 6.50 -27.25 -3.13
N ILE A 496 6.34 -28.57 -2.94
CA ILE A 496 7.46 -29.48 -2.67
C ILE A 496 8.41 -29.54 -3.87
N ALA A 497 7.89 -29.69 -5.12
CA ALA A 497 8.71 -29.66 -6.33
C ALA A 497 9.54 -28.36 -6.41
N ARG A 498 8.92 -27.20 -6.13
CA ARG A 498 9.59 -25.90 -6.05
C ARG A 498 10.75 -25.93 -5.06
N ALA A 499 10.55 -26.47 -3.85
CA ALA A 499 11.57 -26.54 -2.83
C ALA A 499 12.72 -27.50 -3.23
N LEU A 500 12.41 -28.64 -3.82
CA LEU A 500 13.40 -29.64 -4.27
C LEU A 500 14.26 -29.14 -5.43
N LEU A 501 13.69 -28.34 -6.33
CA LEU A 501 14.42 -27.78 -7.47
C LEU A 501 15.57 -26.85 -7.03
N ARG A 502 15.48 -26.26 -5.85
CA ARG A 502 16.52 -25.38 -5.29
C ARG A 502 17.80 -26.12 -4.89
N LYS A 503 17.71 -27.41 -4.52
CA LYS A 503 18.83 -28.24 -4.07
C LYS A 503 19.61 -27.65 -2.88
N ALA A 504 18.92 -26.99 -1.96
CA ALA A 504 19.54 -26.36 -0.78
C ALA A 504 19.93 -27.41 0.28
N PRO A 505 21.05 -27.23 1.02
CA PRO A 505 21.51 -28.18 2.04
C PRO A 505 20.55 -28.29 3.25
N ILE A 506 19.67 -27.34 3.46
CA ILE A 506 18.66 -27.38 4.53
C ILE A 506 17.27 -27.38 3.87
N LEU A 507 16.46 -28.42 4.15
CA LEU A 507 15.10 -28.58 3.67
C LEU A 507 14.13 -28.54 4.86
N ILE A 508 13.12 -27.69 4.80
CA ILE A 508 12.07 -27.56 5.80
C ILE A 508 10.72 -27.89 5.15
N LEU A 509 10.03 -28.87 5.70
CA LEU A 509 8.69 -29.33 5.32
C LEU A 509 7.74 -29.06 6.49
N ASP A 510 7.03 -27.91 6.45
CA ASP A 510 6.10 -27.53 7.52
C ASP A 510 4.69 -27.99 7.19
N ASP A 511 4.25 -29.10 7.81
CA ASP A 511 2.95 -29.76 7.61
C ASP A 511 2.55 -29.93 6.13
N SER A 512 3.56 -30.11 5.29
CA SER A 512 3.45 -30.07 3.83
C SER A 512 2.89 -31.36 3.21
N THR A 513 2.58 -32.37 4.02
CA THR A 513 2.01 -33.66 3.57
C THR A 513 0.57 -33.88 4.07
N SER A 514 0.02 -32.96 4.86
CA SER A 514 -1.30 -33.13 5.52
C SER A 514 -2.47 -33.28 4.56
N ALA A 515 -2.42 -32.66 3.37
CA ALA A 515 -3.45 -32.78 2.34
C ALA A 515 -3.22 -33.93 1.35
N LEU A 516 -2.16 -34.74 1.54
CA LEU A 516 -1.88 -35.90 0.72
C LEU A 516 -2.60 -37.15 1.27
N ASP A 517 -3.00 -38.03 0.38
CA ASP A 517 -3.41 -39.38 0.71
C ASP A 517 -2.21 -40.21 1.20
N MET A 518 -2.45 -41.26 1.97
CA MET A 518 -1.43 -42.05 2.62
C MET A 518 -0.45 -42.71 1.62
N GLU A 519 -0.93 -43.13 0.45
CA GLU A 519 -0.10 -43.76 -0.56
C GLU A 519 0.88 -42.75 -1.16
N THR A 520 0.38 -41.58 -1.58
CA THR A 520 1.21 -40.48 -2.14
C THR A 520 2.20 -39.96 -1.09
N GLU A 521 1.79 -39.79 0.18
CA GLU A 521 2.67 -39.40 1.28
C GLU A 521 3.83 -40.41 1.44
N HIS A 522 3.50 -41.71 1.50
CA HIS A 522 4.53 -42.77 1.64
C HIS A 522 5.50 -42.80 0.47
N LYS A 523 5.00 -42.66 -0.78
CA LYS A 523 5.79 -42.61 -2.01
C LYS A 523 6.73 -41.40 -2.03
N LEU A 524 6.20 -40.22 -1.67
CA LEU A 524 6.96 -38.98 -1.57
C LEU A 524 8.10 -39.09 -0.54
N LEU A 525 7.78 -39.52 0.70
CA LEU A 525 8.77 -39.66 1.76
C LEU A 525 9.82 -40.73 1.42
N GLY A 526 9.42 -41.82 0.75
CA GLY A 526 10.33 -42.82 0.20
C GLY A 526 11.30 -42.22 -0.81
N ASN A 527 10.80 -41.41 -1.76
CA ASN A 527 11.61 -40.72 -2.75
C ASN A 527 12.60 -39.74 -2.09
N LEU A 528 12.15 -38.99 -1.07
CA LEU A 528 13.01 -38.06 -0.32
C LEU A 528 14.14 -38.78 0.41
N ASN A 529 13.87 -39.92 1.04
CA ASN A 529 14.87 -40.73 1.73
C ASN A 529 15.91 -41.37 0.77
N CYS A 530 15.52 -41.61 -0.49
CA CYS A 530 16.45 -42.10 -1.52
C CYS A 530 17.31 -40.98 -2.12
N MET A 531 16.94 -39.73 -1.91
CA MET A 531 17.74 -38.58 -2.31
C MET A 531 18.94 -38.39 -1.37
N ASN A 532 19.91 -37.65 -1.81
CA ASN A 532 21.19 -37.41 -1.15
C ASN A 532 21.09 -37.28 0.39
N LYS A 533 21.86 -38.13 1.11
CA LYS A 533 22.09 -38.04 2.55
C LYS A 533 22.80 -36.75 3.03
N ASN A 534 22.98 -35.78 2.13
CA ASN A 534 23.69 -34.53 2.42
C ASN A 534 22.73 -33.37 2.82
N TRP A 535 21.42 -33.61 2.79
CA TRP A 535 20.46 -32.56 3.16
C TRP A 535 20.01 -32.74 4.61
N THR A 536 20.09 -31.66 5.40
CA THR A 536 19.47 -31.62 6.72
C THR A 536 17.99 -31.32 6.53
N THR A 537 17.14 -32.30 6.83
CA THR A 537 15.71 -32.22 6.56
C THR A 537 14.92 -32.08 7.86
N PHE A 538 14.06 -31.07 7.93
CA PHE A 538 13.08 -30.91 9.01
C PHE A 538 11.69 -31.23 8.48
N ILE A 539 10.95 -32.05 9.22
CA ILE A 539 9.58 -32.43 8.87
C ILE A 539 8.68 -32.13 10.07
N ILE A 540 7.77 -31.18 9.95
CA ILE A 540 6.65 -31.05 10.89
C ILE A 540 5.52 -31.92 10.34
N ALA A 541 5.07 -32.88 11.13
CA ALA A 541 3.95 -33.74 10.77
C ALA A 541 3.14 -34.15 11.99
N HIS A 542 1.87 -34.47 11.73
CA HIS A 542 0.92 -34.96 12.72
C HIS A 542 0.71 -36.47 12.65
N ARG A 543 1.23 -37.12 11.57
CA ARG A 543 1.09 -38.56 11.35
C ARG A 543 2.38 -39.29 11.71
N ILE A 544 2.25 -40.40 12.44
CA ILE A 544 3.40 -41.27 12.79
C ILE A 544 4.06 -41.85 11.53
N SER A 545 3.27 -42.18 10.48
CA SER A 545 3.78 -42.65 9.20
C SER A 545 4.83 -41.74 8.57
N ALA A 546 4.66 -40.43 8.72
CA ALA A 546 5.57 -39.42 8.16
C ALA A 546 6.89 -39.27 8.96
N VAL A 547 6.89 -39.63 10.24
CA VAL A 547 8.03 -39.34 11.15
C VAL A 547 8.81 -40.56 11.61
N LYS A 548 8.24 -41.76 11.48
CA LYS A 548 8.84 -43.00 12.04
C LYS A 548 10.26 -43.32 11.54
N ASN A 549 10.59 -42.89 10.32
CA ASN A 549 11.88 -43.13 9.68
C ASN A 549 12.89 -41.99 9.87
N ALA A 550 12.55 -40.95 10.68
CA ALA A 550 13.47 -39.87 10.98
C ALA A 550 14.61 -40.31 11.91
N ASP A 551 15.82 -39.76 11.69
CA ASP A 551 16.99 -40.01 12.53
C ASP A 551 16.76 -39.46 13.96
N MET A 552 15.93 -38.44 14.10
CA MET A 552 15.57 -37.84 15.38
C MET A 552 14.13 -37.36 15.33
N ILE A 553 13.36 -37.70 16.35
CA ILE A 553 12.00 -37.21 16.58
C ILE A 553 11.99 -36.31 17.81
N LEU A 554 11.45 -35.13 17.68
CA LEU A 554 11.26 -34.16 18.76
C LEU A 554 9.75 -34.05 19.05
N TYR A 555 9.37 -34.21 20.32
CA TYR A 555 8.02 -33.90 20.77
C TYR A 555 8.04 -32.58 21.52
N LEU A 556 7.39 -31.58 20.91
CA LEU A 556 7.32 -30.21 21.43
C LEU A 556 5.96 -29.97 22.10
N GLU A 557 5.95 -29.50 23.32
CA GLU A 557 4.75 -29.16 24.09
C GLU A 557 5.03 -27.96 24.99
N ASP A 558 4.11 -27.00 25.05
CA ASP A 558 4.22 -25.75 25.83
C ASP A 558 5.53 -24.95 25.60
N GLY A 559 6.06 -25.05 24.39
CA GLY A 559 7.30 -24.37 23.99
C GLY A 559 8.59 -25.04 24.44
N GLU A 560 8.52 -26.26 24.94
CA GLU A 560 9.68 -27.06 25.41
C GLU A 560 9.77 -28.40 24.68
N ILE A 561 10.97 -28.91 24.47
CA ILE A 561 11.19 -30.26 23.97
C ILE A 561 10.99 -31.24 25.14
N LYS A 562 9.85 -31.94 25.16
CA LYS A 562 9.53 -32.90 26.22
C LYS A 562 10.15 -34.27 25.99
N GLU A 563 10.22 -34.66 24.71
CA GLU A 563 10.82 -35.96 24.34
C GLU A 563 11.69 -35.80 23.10
N LYS A 564 12.77 -36.55 23.07
CA LYS A 564 13.73 -36.59 21.97
C LYS A 564 14.29 -38.02 21.86
N GLY A 565 14.40 -38.54 20.64
CA GLY A 565 14.96 -39.85 20.35
C GLY A 565 14.54 -40.39 18.97
N THR A 566 14.92 -41.59 18.66
CA THR A 566 14.43 -42.33 17.48
C THR A 566 13.04 -42.91 17.76
N HIS A 567 12.34 -43.38 16.72
CA HIS A 567 11.05 -44.06 16.86
C HIS A 567 11.06 -45.15 17.93
N ASP A 568 12.03 -46.09 17.84
CA ASP A 568 12.14 -47.24 18.75
C ASP A 568 12.44 -46.84 20.19
N GLU A 569 13.26 -45.80 20.38
CA GLU A 569 13.58 -45.27 21.72
C GLU A 569 12.34 -44.62 22.36
N LEU A 570 11.55 -43.85 21.57
CA LEU A 570 10.38 -43.17 22.08
C LEU A 570 9.22 -44.13 22.36
N ILE A 571 9.06 -45.19 21.56
CA ILE A 571 8.11 -46.28 21.83
C ILE A 571 8.43 -46.97 23.15
N LYS A 572 9.72 -47.28 23.40
CA LYS A 572 10.18 -47.91 24.65
C LYS A 572 9.96 -47.02 25.88
N LYS A 573 10.09 -45.68 25.73
CA LYS A 573 9.86 -44.70 26.81
C LYS A 573 8.41 -44.62 27.28
N LYS A 574 7.44 -45.05 26.44
CA LYS A 574 5.99 -44.99 26.72
C LYS A 574 5.50 -43.61 27.16
N GLY A 575 6.04 -42.56 26.55
CA GLY A 575 5.70 -41.17 26.83
C GLY A 575 4.59 -40.61 25.94
N LYS A 576 4.64 -39.31 25.69
CA LYS A 576 3.64 -38.58 24.88
C LYS A 576 3.63 -39.09 23.42
N TYR A 577 4.78 -39.31 22.82
CA TYR A 577 4.92 -39.88 21.48
C TYR A 577 4.25 -41.27 21.39
N TYR A 578 4.48 -42.13 22.38
CA TYR A 578 3.85 -43.44 22.43
C TYR A 578 2.33 -43.37 22.52
N ASN A 579 1.80 -42.40 23.27
CA ASN A 579 0.34 -42.22 23.34
C ASN A 579 -0.28 -41.89 21.99
N ILE A 580 0.38 -41.00 21.21
CA ILE A 580 -0.06 -40.68 19.84
C ILE A 580 0.04 -41.91 18.94
N TYR A 581 1.13 -42.69 19.07
CA TYR A 581 1.26 -43.93 18.34
C TYR A 581 0.10 -44.89 18.63
N CYS A 582 -0.21 -45.12 19.89
CA CYS A 582 -1.35 -45.96 20.26
C CYS A 582 -2.69 -45.41 19.76
N GLU A 583 -2.89 -44.10 19.77
CA GLU A 583 -4.13 -43.49 19.26
C GLU A 583 -4.29 -43.67 17.76
N GLN A 584 -3.22 -43.51 16.99
CA GLN A 584 -3.26 -43.62 15.51
C GLN A 584 -3.33 -45.07 15.01
N PHE A 585 -2.89 -46.05 15.81
CA PHE A 585 -2.85 -47.48 15.44
C PHE A 585 -3.83 -48.35 16.25
N LYS A 586 -4.67 -47.77 17.11
CA LYS A 586 -5.70 -48.52 17.88
C LYS A 586 -6.60 -49.37 17.01
N ASP A 587 -6.98 -48.87 15.83
CA ASP A 587 -7.90 -49.62 14.96
C ASP A 587 -7.23 -50.77 14.22
N PHE A 588 -5.90 -50.73 14.00
CA PHE A 588 -5.17 -51.82 13.37
C PHE A 588 -5.00 -53.02 14.28
N ASP A 589 -4.73 -52.81 15.58
CA ASP A 589 -4.62 -53.90 16.56
C ASP A 589 -5.95 -54.59 16.89
N MET A 590 -7.09 -53.92 16.65
CA MET A 590 -8.41 -54.53 16.76
C MET A 590 -8.73 -55.45 15.58
N VAL A 591 -8.31 -55.06 14.38
CA VAL A 591 -8.55 -55.86 13.15
C VAL A 591 -7.69 -57.14 13.17
N GLU A 592 -6.46 -57.12 13.68
CA GLU A 592 -5.64 -58.34 13.84
C GLU A 592 -6.20 -59.28 14.90
N LYS A 593 -6.93 -58.77 15.91
CA LYS A 593 -7.58 -59.60 16.93
C LYS A 593 -8.91 -60.18 16.53
N GLU A 594 -9.56 -59.64 15.49
CA GLU A 594 -10.81 -60.20 14.96
C GLU A 594 -10.59 -61.21 13.81
N VAL A 595 -9.35 -61.33 13.32
CA VAL A 595 -8.98 -62.28 12.20
C VAL A 595 -8.28 -63.52 12.72
N ILE A 596 -8.03 -63.66 14.04
CA ILE A 596 -7.58 -64.88 14.70
C ILE A 596 -8.74 -65.50 15.51
#